data_5ab13368d678db19060722be735b1f4f
#
_entry.id   5ab13368d678db19060722be735b1f4f
#
_cell.length_a   1.000
_cell.length_b   1.000
_cell.length_c   1.000
_cell.angle_alpha   90.00
_cell.angle_beta   90.00
_cell.angle_gamma   90.00
#
_symmetry.space_group_name_H-M   'P 1'
#
loop_
_entity.id
_entity.type
_entity.pdbx_description
1 polymer ?
#
loop_
_entity_poly.entity_id
_entity_poly.type
_entity_poly.pdbx_seq_one_letter_code
_entity_poly.pdbx_strand_id
1 'polypeptide(L)'
;MDYQVKIKDYKPRRSASIRVKTTLPQVSAKVVQLLTETNDFLASAGIKPTGPGFAIYYEVGTFLVDLEVGYPVDPEAEIEESERVKQSELPGGKAAMTLHKGPHSEMPAAHRAVHGWMGEHDVESTGGPTIEIFLTDLRELGEGEECEAESVWPAVVVTRADRRRQKRAT
;
A
#
# COMPACT_ATOMS: atom_id res chain seq x y z
N MET A 1 -19.79 -6.89 1.62
CA MET A 1 -19.54 -5.49 1.23
C MET A 1 -19.21 -5.43 -0.25
N ASP A 2 -19.93 -4.59 -0.99
CA ASP A 2 -19.68 -4.42 -2.42
C ASP A 2 -18.61 -3.36 -2.64
N TYR A 3 -17.48 -3.80 -3.16
CA TYR A 3 -16.37 -2.90 -3.46
C TYR A 3 -16.49 -2.33 -4.86
N GLN A 4 -16.38 -1.00 -4.95
CA GLN A 4 -16.34 -0.30 -6.24
C GLN A 4 -14.88 -0.17 -6.66
N VAL A 5 -14.49 -0.90 -7.70
CA VAL A 5 -13.11 -0.90 -8.20
C VAL A 5 -13.00 0.03 -9.40
N LYS A 6 -11.94 0.82 -9.45
CA LYS A 6 -11.68 1.72 -10.57
C LYS A 6 -10.19 1.84 -10.85
N ILE A 7 -9.85 2.36 -12.02
CA ILE A 7 -8.49 2.73 -12.38
C ILE A 7 -8.22 4.15 -11.89
N LYS A 8 -7.07 4.34 -11.25
CA LYS A 8 -6.64 5.63 -10.75
C LYS A 8 -5.15 5.82 -11.00
N ASP A 9 -4.74 7.05 -11.30
CA ASP A 9 -3.34 7.40 -11.43
C ASP A 9 -2.84 7.98 -10.11
N TYR A 10 -1.72 7.45 -9.62
CA TYR A 10 -1.07 7.92 -8.39
C TYR A 10 0.24 8.59 -8.72
N LYS A 11 0.54 9.67 -8.01
CA LYS A 11 1.86 10.31 -8.11
C LYS A 11 2.83 9.61 -7.17
N PRO A 12 4.07 9.33 -7.61
CA PRO A 12 5.08 8.83 -6.69
C PRO A 12 5.36 9.89 -5.63
N ARG A 13 5.61 9.46 -4.40
CA ARG A 13 5.82 10.37 -3.27
C ARG A 13 7.05 9.97 -2.49
N ARG A 14 7.94 10.93 -2.25
CA ARG A 14 9.07 10.73 -1.36
C ARG A 14 8.53 10.42 0.04
N SER A 15 9.15 9.45 0.70
CA SER A 15 8.63 8.91 1.95
C SER A 15 9.75 8.55 2.90
N ALA A 16 9.38 8.31 4.15
CA ALA A 16 10.22 7.67 5.15
C ALA A 16 9.48 6.44 5.65
N SER A 17 10.16 5.33 5.77
CA SER A 17 9.52 4.05 6.06
C SER A 17 10.43 3.06 6.76
N ILE A 18 9.80 2.01 7.28
CA ILE A 18 10.47 0.85 7.89
C ILE A 18 10.03 -0.39 7.12
N ARG A 19 10.98 -1.21 6.70
CA ARG A 19 10.70 -2.48 6.02
C ARG A 19 11.07 -3.65 6.92
N VAL A 20 10.12 -4.55 7.13
CA VAL A 20 10.29 -5.73 7.99
C VAL A 20 9.60 -6.94 7.39
N LYS A 21 9.94 -8.12 7.92
CA LYS A 21 9.17 -9.34 7.72
C LYS A 21 8.41 -9.65 9.01
N THR A 22 7.16 -10.04 8.88
CA THR A 22 6.31 -10.40 10.02
C THR A 22 5.44 -11.60 9.65
N THR A 23 4.69 -12.13 10.61
CA THR A 23 3.77 -13.24 10.37
C THR A 23 2.40 -12.72 9.98
N LEU A 24 1.66 -13.49 9.17
CA LEU A 24 0.30 -13.12 8.74
C LEU A 24 -0.62 -12.70 9.89
N PRO A 25 -0.70 -13.46 11.01
CA PRO A 25 -1.59 -13.07 12.12
C PRO A 25 -1.22 -11.76 12.78
N GLN A 26 0.03 -11.29 12.62
CA GLN A 26 0.54 -10.09 13.29
C GLN A 26 0.56 -8.85 12.41
N VAL A 27 0.14 -8.96 11.14
CA VAL A 27 0.25 -7.85 10.17
C VAL A 27 -0.41 -6.57 10.68
N SER A 28 -1.67 -6.63 11.11
CA SER A 28 -2.40 -5.42 11.53
C SER A 28 -1.73 -4.73 12.71
N ALA A 29 -1.33 -5.49 13.73
CA ALA A 29 -0.62 -4.94 14.89
C ALA A 29 0.73 -4.36 14.48
N LYS A 30 1.46 -5.04 13.59
CA LYS A 30 2.75 -4.59 13.10
C LYS A 30 2.62 -3.29 12.30
N VAL A 31 1.62 -3.16 11.45
CA VAL A 31 1.38 -1.93 10.69
C VAL A 31 1.20 -0.75 11.64
N VAL A 32 0.37 -0.87 12.66
CA VAL A 32 0.16 0.20 13.65
C VAL A 32 1.45 0.53 14.39
N GLN A 33 2.21 -0.48 14.80
CA GLN A 33 3.50 -0.30 15.46
C GLN A 33 4.49 0.48 14.59
N LEU A 34 4.59 0.12 13.32
CA LEU A 34 5.53 0.76 12.40
C LEU A 34 5.10 2.17 11.99
N LEU A 35 3.78 2.42 11.88
CA LEU A 35 3.26 3.79 11.69
C LEU A 35 3.64 4.66 12.87
N THR A 36 3.46 4.17 14.09
CA THR A 36 3.81 4.89 15.32
C THR A 36 5.30 5.19 15.36
N GLU A 37 6.13 4.20 15.13
CA GLU A 37 7.61 4.34 15.15
C GLU A 37 8.10 5.34 14.10
N THR A 38 7.57 5.26 12.88
CA THR A 38 7.93 6.18 11.80
C THR A 38 7.49 7.61 12.12
N ASN A 39 6.26 7.77 12.62
CA ASN A 39 5.75 9.09 13.00
C ASN A 39 6.56 9.71 14.14
N ASP A 40 6.92 8.93 15.15
CA ASP A 40 7.73 9.41 16.27
C ASP A 40 9.12 9.85 15.80
N PHE A 41 9.72 9.08 14.89
CA PHE A 41 10.98 9.45 14.26
C PHE A 41 10.88 10.79 13.52
N LEU A 42 9.85 10.96 12.69
CA LEU A 42 9.64 12.19 11.93
C LEU A 42 9.36 13.37 12.86
N ALA A 43 8.56 13.19 13.89
CA ALA A 43 8.26 14.23 14.86
C ALA A 43 9.54 14.70 15.57
N SER A 44 10.42 13.77 15.95
CA SER A 44 11.70 14.09 16.59
C SER A 44 12.64 14.87 15.65
N ALA A 45 12.50 14.67 14.35
CA ALA A 45 13.28 15.38 13.33
C ALA A 45 12.62 16.69 12.88
N GLY A 46 11.46 17.03 13.43
CA GLY A 46 10.71 18.22 13.03
C GLY A 46 10.06 18.13 11.65
N ILE A 47 9.86 16.91 11.15
CA ILE A 47 9.29 16.65 9.82
C ILE A 47 7.83 16.22 9.97
N LYS A 48 6.91 16.89 9.27
CA LYS A 48 5.50 16.50 9.24
C LYS A 48 5.22 15.64 8.01
N PRO A 49 4.45 14.55 8.16
CA PRO A 49 3.95 13.82 6.99
C PRO A 49 3.11 14.75 6.10
N THR A 50 3.21 14.55 4.78
CA THR A 50 2.47 15.34 3.78
C THR A 50 1.22 14.65 3.30
N GLY A 51 0.90 13.47 3.83
CA GLY A 51 -0.28 12.71 3.47
C GLY A 51 -0.46 11.48 4.34
N PRO A 52 -1.43 10.63 4.00
CA PRO A 52 -1.75 9.42 4.77
C PRO A 52 -0.58 8.45 4.87
N GLY A 53 -0.54 7.71 5.97
CA GLY A 53 0.36 6.57 6.11
C GLY A 53 0.01 5.47 5.10
N PHE A 54 0.98 4.61 4.83
CA PHE A 54 0.80 3.53 3.87
C PHE A 54 1.52 2.24 4.30
N ALA A 55 1.09 1.14 3.70
CA ALA A 55 1.80 -0.13 3.79
C ALA A 55 2.00 -0.67 2.37
N ILE A 56 3.20 -1.17 2.09
CA ILE A 56 3.55 -1.80 0.83
C ILE A 56 3.85 -3.27 1.10
N TYR A 57 3.12 -4.17 0.42
CA TYR A 57 3.27 -5.61 0.57
C TYR A 57 4.07 -6.15 -0.61
N TYR A 58 5.36 -6.46 -0.39
CA TYR A 58 6.23 -6.99 -1.44
C TYR A 58 6.00 -8.48 -1.67
N GLU A 59 5.76 -9.22 -0.60
CA GLU A 59 5.50 -10.64 -0.65
C GLU A 59 4.57 -11.04 0.48
N VAL A 60 3.51 -11.78 0.15
CA VAL A 60 2.59 -12.37 1.11
C VAL A 60 2.64 -13.87 0.91
N GLY A 61 3.40 -14.55 1.76
CA GLY A 61 3.49 -16.01 1.75
C GLY A 61 2.40 -16.65 2.62
N THR A 62 2.50 -17.94 2.80
CA THR A 62 1.56 -18.69 3.65
C THR A 62 1.71 -18.38 5.13
N PHE A 63 2.88 -17.89 5.53
CA PHE A 63 3.19 -17.60 6.94
C PHE A 63 3.85 -16.23 7.12
N LEU A 64 4.81 -15.86 6.27
CA LEU A 64 5.57 -14.62 6.37
C LEU A 64 5.08 -13.58 5.36
N VAL A 65 5.15 -12.32 5.77
CA VAL A 65 4.83 -11.16 4.96
C VAL A 65 6.01 -10.20 4.97
N ASP A 66 6.46 -9.78 3.79
CA ASP A 66 7.48 -8.74 3.62
C ASP A 66 6.75 -7.43 3.34
N LEU A 67 6.83 -6.49 4.28
CA LEU A 67 6.10 -5.24 4.18
C LEU A 67 6.96 -4.03 4.54
N GLU A 68 6.58 -2.89 3.98
CA GLU A 68 7.17 -1.60 4.26
C GLU A 68 6.05 -0.64 4.67
N VAL A 69 6.23 0.07 5.79
CA VAL A 69 5.22 0.96 6.36
C VAL A 69 5.84 2.33 6.61
N GLY A 70 5.15 3.38 6.22
CA GLY A 70 5.67 4.72 6.43
C GLY A 70 4.70 5.84 6.08
N TYR A 71 5.29 7.01 5.88
CA TYR A 71 4.56 8.24 5.56
C TYR A 71 5.23 8.98 4.42
N PRO A 72 4.45 9.61 3.54
CA PRO A 72 5.02 10.55 2.58
C PRO A 72 5.51 11.80 3.31
N VAL A 73 6.58 12.38 2.81
CA VAL A 73 7.20 13.59 3.35
C VAL A 73 7.48 14.58 2.22
N ASP A 74 7.75 15.82 2.60
CA ASP A 74 8.16 16.84 1.63
C ASP A 74 9.38 16.36 0.83
N PRO A 75 9.39 16.52 -0.50
CA PRO A 75 10.52 16.11 -1.33
C PRO A 75 11.85 16.74 -0.94
N GLU A 76 11.82 17.90 -0.28
CA GLU A 76 13.01 18.62 0.15
C GLU A 76 13.38 18.38 1.61
N ALA A 77 12.59 17.59 2.34
CA ALA A 77 12.90 17.27 3.74
C ALA A 77 14.23 16.52 3.84
N GLU A 78 15.08 16.97 4.74
CA GLU A 78 16.34 16.28 5.03
C GLU A 78 16.07 15.20 6.08
N ILE A 79 16.20 13.95 5.66
CA ILE A 79 15.99 12.79 6.52
C ILE A 79 17.35 12.19 6.86
N GLU A 80 17.71 12.29 8.13
CA GLU A 80 18.87 11.58 8.64
C GLU A 80 18.43 10.17 9.04
N GLU A 81 18.78 9.19 8.22
CA GLU A 81 18.32 7.82 8.38
C GLU A 81 18.80 7.20 9.68
N SER A 82 17.94 6.40 10.32
CA SER A 82 18.30 5.54 11.44
C SER A 82 18.56 4.11 10.93
N GLU A 83 18.81 3.17 11.83
CA GLU A 83 18.92 1.76 11.45
C GLU A 83 17.60 1.23 10.84
N ARG A 84 16.48 1.70 11.33
CA ARG A 84 15.15 1.18 10.95
C ARG A 84 14.43 2.08 9.96
N VAL A 85 14.45 3.41 10.16
CA VAL A 85 13.75 4.35 9.27
C VAL A 85 14.66 4.78 8.15
N LYS A 86 14.23 4.54 6.92
CA LYS A 86 14.98 4.86 5.72
C LYS A 86 14.19 5.80 4.80
N GLN A 87 14.91 6.54 3.99
CA GLN A 87 14.30 7.27 2.89
C GLN A 87 13.77 6.26 1.87
N SER A 88 12.57 6.54 1.35
CA SER A 88 11.91 5.64 0.41
C SER A 88 11.03 6.43 -0.54
N GLU A 89 10.39 5.72 -1.44
CA GLU A 89 9.40 6.30 -2.34
C GLU A 89 8.13 5.45 -2.31
N LEU A 90 6.99 6.11 -2.07
CA LEU A 90 5.70 5.47 -2.30
C LEU A 90 5.49 5.42 -3.82
N PRO A 91 5.41 4.23 -4.42
CA PRO A 91 5.29 4.10 -5.87
C PRO A 91 4.05 4.80 -6.41
N GLY A 92 4.20 5.41 -7.58
CA GLY A 92 3.10 5.98 -8.33
C GLY A 92 2.82 5.19 -9.59
N GLY A 93 1.94 5.75 -10.43
CA GLY A 93 1.55 5.15 -11.69
C GLY A 93 0.09 4.73 -11.69
N LYS A 94 -0.30 4.09 -12.78
CA LYS A 94 -1.67 3.58 -12.94
C LYS A 94 -1.90 2.38 -12.04
N ALA A 95 -3.06 2.34 -11.40
CA ALA A 95 -3.44 1.25 -10.51
C ALA A 95 -4.92 0.96 -10.58
N ALA A 96 -5.30 -0.28 -10.27
CA ALA A 96 -6.67 -0.64 -9.92
C ALA A 96 -6.80 -0.46 -8.40
N MET A 97 -7.88 0.16 -7.96
CA MET A 97 -8.06 0.46 -6.55
C MET A 97 -9.51 0.37 -6.11
N THR A 98 -9.70 0.15 -4.83
CA THR A 98 -11.01 0.29 -4.17
C THR A 98 -10.85 0.90 -2.79
N LEU A 99 -11.92 1.50 -2.29
CA LEU A 99 -11.98 2.01 -0.92
C LEU A 99 -12.55 0.93 0.00
N HIS A 100 -11.82 0.61 1.06
CA HIS A 100 -12.29 -0.27 2.12
C HIS A 100 -12.80 0.56 3.30
N LYS A 101 -13.97 0.18 3.82
CA LYS A 101 -14.53 0.70 5.07
C LYS A 101 -14.81 -0.48 5.98
N GLY A 102 -14.04 -0.60 7.03
CA GLY A 102 -14.14 -1.71 7.97
C GLY A 102 -12.85 -1.87 8.76
N PRO A 103 -12.77 -2.86 9.64
CA PRO A 103 -11.54 -3.14 10.36
C PRO A 103 -10.37 -3.42 9.41
N HIS A 104 -9.16 -3.01 9.79
CA HIS A 104 -7.97 -3.27 8.97
C HIS A 104 -7.76 -4.76 8.71
N SER A 105 -8.12 -5.61 9.68
CA SER A 105 -8.03 -7.07 9.53
C SER A 105 -8.87 -7.63 8.38
N GLU A 106 -9.84 -6.85 7.86
CA GLU A 106 -10.69 -7.24 6.75
C GLU A 106 -10.19 -6.72 5.39
N MET A 107 -9.07 -6.02 5.36
CA MET A 107 -8.45 -5.55 4.10
C MET A 107 -8.22 -6.66 3.06
N PRO A 108 -7.91 -7.92 3.44
CA PRO A 108 -7.78 -8.97 2.43
C PRO A 108 -9.01 -9.12 1.52
N ALA A 109 -10.21 -8.84 2.01
CA ALA A 109 -11.42 -8.87 1.18
C ALA A 109 -11.40 -7.79 0.10
N ALA A 110 -10.91 -6.58 0.43
CA ALA A 110 -10.75 -5.50 -0.54
C ALA A 110 -9.70 -5.86 -1.60
N HIS A 111 -8.58 -6.43 -1.19
CA HIS A 111 -7.53 -6.87 -2.11
C HIS A 111 -8.04 -7.95 -3.08
N ARG A 112 -8.81 -8.91 -2.58
CA ARG A 112 -9.42 -9.94 -3.44
C ARG A 112 -10.40 -9.35 -4.44
N ALA A 113 -11.18 -8.35 -4.02
CA ALA A 113 -12.14 -7.67 -4.90
C ALA A 113 -11.43 -6.96 -6.05
N VAL A 114 -10.33 -6.26 -5.76
CA VAL A 114 -9.53 -5.59 -6.81
C VAL A 114 -8.95 -6.60 -7.78
N HIS A 115 -8.33 -7.66 -7.26
CA HIS A 115 -7.72 -8.70 -8.10
C HIS A 115 -8.74 -9.39 -8.99
N GLY A 116 -9.91 -9.74 -8.44
CA GLY A 116 -11.01 -10.34 -9.22
C GLY A 116 -11.52 -9.42 -10.31
N TRP A 117 -11.71 -8.15 -9.99
CA TRP A 117 -12.14 -7.14 -10.96
C TRP A 117 -11.15 -6.99 -12.11
N MET A 118 -9.85 -6.99 -11.80
CA MET A 118 -8.79 -6.91 -12.81
C MET A 118 -8.89 -8.07 -13.82
N GLY A 119 -9.12 -9.27 -13.33
CA GLY A 119 -9.28 -10.45 -14.19
C GLY A 119 -10.48 -10.38 -15.14
N GLU A 120 -11.51 -9.63 -14.75
CA GLU A 120 -12.75 -9.48 -15.54
C GLU A 120 -12.71 -8.29 -16.51
N HIS A 121 -11.73 -7.36 -16.37
CA HIS A 121 -11.72 -6.09 -17.08
C HIS A 121 -10.46 -5.82 -17.92
N ASP A 122 -9.74 -6.87 -18.30
CA ASP A 122 -8.53 -6.73 -19.12
C ASP A 122 -7.47 -5.81 -18.50
N VAL A 123 -7.33 -5.92 -17.19
CA VAL A 123 -6.34 -5.19 -16.42
C VAL A 123 -5.39 -6.21 -15.81
N GLU A 124 -4.09 -6.03 -16.04
CA GLU A 124 -3.07 -6.93 -15.54
C GLU A 124 -2.22 -6.25 -14.47
N SER A 125 -1.78 -7.02 -13.46
CA SER A 125 -0.81 -6.55 -12.50
C SER A 125 0.52 -6.28 -13.20
N THR A 126 1.21 -5.20 -12.80
CA THR A 126 2.57 -4.93 -13.27
C THR A 126 3.60 -5.88 -12.67
N GLY A 127 3.20 -6.75 -11.73
CA GLY A 127 4.11 -7.55 -10.93
C GLY A 127 4.68 -6.81 -9.73
N GLY A 128 4.30 -5.55 -9.55
CA GLY A 128 4.71 -4.74 -8.42
C GLY A 128 3.95 -5.08 -7.14
N PRO A 129 4.36 -4.47 -6.02
CA PRO A 129 3.74 -4.73 -4.73
C PRO A 129 2.32 -4.18 -4.64
N THR A 130 1.51 -4.79 -3.76
CA THR A 130 0.20 -4.27 -3.39
C THR A 130 0.37 -3.20 -2.32
N ILE A 131 -0.43 -2.14 -2.39
CA ILE A 131 -0.30 -0.99 -1.49
C ILE A 131 -1.62 -0.74 -0.76
N GLU A 132 -1.52 -0.37 0.50
CA GLU A 132 -2.64 0.14 1.30
C GLU A 132 -2.33 1.58 1.67
N ILE A 133 -3.31 2.48 1.46
CA ILE A 133 -3.18 3.89 1.85
C ILE A 133 -4.25 4.15 2.91
N PHE A 134 -3.82 4.56 4.10
CA PHE A 134 -4.69 4.68 5.27
C PHE A 134 -5.25 6.09 5.39
N LEU A 135 -6.49 6.28 4.93
CA LEU A 135 -7.18 7.57 5.03
C LEU A 135 -7.57 7.87 6.48
N THR A 136 -7.85 6.85 7.27
CA THR A 136 -8.02 6.96 8.72
C THR A 136 -6.69 6.67 9.40
N ASP A 137 -6.33 7.44 10.40
CA ASP A 137 -5.12 7.17 11.18
C ASP A 137 -5.33 5.93 12.06
N LEU A 138 -4.68 4.83 11.65
CA LEU A 138 -4.82 3.56 12.37
C LEU A 138 -4.32 3.60 13.80
N ARG A 139 -3.43 4.56 14.12
CA ARG A 139 -2.88 4.71 15.48
C ARG A 139 -3.92 5.16 16.49
N GLU A 140 -4.99 5.81 16.02
CA GLU A 140 -6.07 6.33 16.85
C GLU A 140 -7.20 5.33 17.05
N LEU A 141 -7.14 4.17 16.38
CA LEU A 141 -8.20 3.17 16.42
C LEU A 141 -7.89 2.08 17.44
N GLY A 142 -8.94 1.62 18.11
CA GLY A 142 -8.91 0.41 18.91
C GLY A 142 -9.02 -0.83 18.01
N GLU A 143 -8.79 -1.99 18.61
CA GLU A 143 -8.90 -3.26 17.90
C GLU A 143 -10.34 -3.46 17.37
N GLY A 144 -10.45 -3.82 16.10
CA GLY A 144 -11.73 -4.08 15.45
C GLY A 144 -12.53 -2.85 15.05
N GLU A 145 -12.03 -1.64 15.31
CA GLU A 145 -12.69 -0.42 14.84
C GLU A 145 -12.53 -0.23 13.33
N GLU A 146 -13.52 0.44 12.74
CA GLU A 146 -13.54 0.67 11.30
C GLU A 146 -12.52 1.72 10.87
N CYS A 147 -11.82 1.43 9.78
CA CYS A 147 -10.98 2.41 9.10
C CYS A 147 -11.42 2.59 7.65
N GLU A 148 -11.01 3.70 7.06
CA GLU A 148 -11.06 3.89 5.62
C GLU A 148 -9.65 3.78 5.06
N ALA A 149 -9.48 2.87 4.09
CA ALA A 149 -8.19 2.64 3.46
C ALA A 149 -8.38 2.27 2.00
N GLU A 150 -7.43 2.66 1.16
CA GLU A 150 -7.43 2.25 -0.24
C GLU A 150 -6.60 0.99 -0.40
N SER A 151 -7.15 0.01 -1.14
CA SER A 151 -6.39 -1.13 -1.66
C SER A 151 -5.94 -0.77 -3.07
N VAL A 152 -4.64 -0.77 -3.31
CA VAL A 152 -4.04 -0.26 -4.55
C VAL A 152 -3.16 -1.33 -5.18
N TRP A 153 -3.48 -1.70 -6.43
CA TRP A 153 -2.74 -2.69 -7.21
C TRP A 153 -2.16 -2.03 -8.45
N PRO A 154 -0.85 -1.80 -8.52
CA PRO A 154 -0.22 -1.29 -9.74
C PRO A 154 -0.60 -2.15 -10.94
N ALA A 155 -1.10 -1.53 -11.99
CA ALA A 155 -1.79 -2.24 -13.06
C ALA A 155 -1.56 -1.62 -14.42
N VAL A 156 -1.73 -2.45 -15.46
CA VAL A 156 -1.67 -2.05 -16.86
C VAL A 156 -3.00 -2.44 -17.52
N VAL A 157 -3.59 -1.51 -18.27
CA VAL A 157 -4.77 -1.83 -19.09
C VAL A 157 -4.26 -2.48 -20.37
N VAL A 158 -4.70 -3.72 -20.61
CA VAL A 158 -4.26 -4.50 -21.77
C VAL A 158 -5.21 -4.26 -22.95
N THR A 159 -4.68 -3.77 -24.06
CA THR A 159 -5.45 -3.57 -25.29
C THR A 159 -5.48 -4.85 -26.12
N ARG A 160 -6.41 -4.89 -27.12
CA ARG A 160 -6.43 -6.00 -28.09
C ARG A 160 -5.12 -6.14 -28.86
N ALA A 161 -4.46 -5.01 -29.14
CA ALA A 161 -3.17 -5.00 -29.85
C ALA A 161 -2.07 -5.63 -28.97
N ASP A 162 -2.07 -5.34 -27.66
CA ASP A 162 -1.11 -5.93 -26.73
C ASP A 162 -1.27 -7.45 -26.63
N ARG A 163 -2.50 -7.93 -26.56
CA ARG A 163 -2.81 -9.37 -26.54
C ARG A 163 -2.34 -10.07 -27.80
N ARG A 164 -2.49 -9.44 -28.96
CA ARG A 164 -2.01 -10.00 -30.24
C ARG A 164 -0.49 -10.10 -30.24
N ARG A 165 0.22 -9.12 -29.68
CA ARG A 165 1.68 -9.17 -29.56
C ARG A 165 2.14 -10.29 -28.65
N GLN A 166 1.49 -10.49 -27.51
CA GLN A 166 1.80 -11.59 -26.59
C GLN A 166 1.63 -12.96 -27.26
N LYS A 167 0.53 -13.14 -28.02
CA LYS A 167 0.29 -14.39 -28.76
C LYS A 167 1.32 -14.66 -29.83
N ARG A 168 1.91 -13.62 -30.44
CA ARG A 168 2.97 -13.77 -31.46
C ARG A 168 4.33 -14.06 -30.86
N ALA A 169 4.57 -13.68 -29.61
CA ALA A 169 5.82 -13.90 -28.90
C ALA A 169 5.92 -15.31 -28.28
N THR A 170 4.82 -16.05 -28.20
CA THR A 170 4.76 -17.43 -27.78
C THR A 170 4.53 -18.32 -28.99
#